data_b8bfccf16f0b88f9ae79514b7831cd0f
#
_entry.id   b8bfccf16f0b88f9ae79514b7831cd0f
#
_cell.length_a   1.000
_cell.length_b   1.000
_cell.length_c   1.000
_cell.angle_alpha   90.00
_cell.angle_beta   90.00
_cell.angle_gamma   90.00
#
_symmetry.space_group_name_H-M   'P 1'
#
loop_
_entity.id
_entity.type
_entity.pdbx_description
1 polymer ?
#
loop_
_entity_poly.entity_id
_entity_poly.type
_entity_poly.pdbx_seq_one_letter_code
_entity_poly.pdbx_strand_id
1 'polypeptide(L)'
;MRASVRANIELAAQVVIAIAVVIAAGVLVKRNVWPGLGSGRVAGISTGERLSIPTIDWARNKKSLVFFLKKDCPYCTSSAGLYRQLLEDATKRNVKCIAVFPNAPEEARKYLEYIELPIENIYTGPLGEFKISGTPTVLFVDEAGIVRSVWIGAQTDREQEMRDQLLALFDSQK
;
A
#
# COMPACT_ATOMS: atom_id res chain seq x y z
N MET A 1 33.54 -19.11 -52.38
CA MET A 1 32.27 -19.45 -51.62
C MET A 1 32.45 -19.54 -50.11
N ARG A 2 33.57 -19.97 -49.51
CA ARG A 2 33.73 -20.08 -48.06
C ARG A 2 33.92 -18.73 -47.31
N ALA A 3 34.50 -17.70 -47.98
CA ALA A 3 34.74 -16.40 -47.37
C ALA A 3 33.45 -15.56 -47.17
N SER A 4 32.53 -15.60 -48.12
CA SER A 4 31.26 -14.89 -48.05
C SER A 4 30.30 -15.44 -46.96
N VAL A 5 30.35 -16.76 -46.76
CA VAL A 5 29.56 -17.42 -45.72
C VAL A 5 30.05 -17.04 -44.32
N ARG A 6 31.37 -16.95 -44.10
CA ARG A 6 31.93 -16.50 -42.81
C ARG A 6 31.59 -15.03 -42.50
N ALA A 7 31.70 -14.15 -43.50
CA ALA A 7 31.33 -12.73 -43.30
C ALA A 7 29.87 -12.54 -42.96
N ASN A 8 28.97 -13.34 -43.58
CA ASN A 8 27.54 -13.27 -43.23
C ASN A 8 27.22 -13.84 -41.85
N ILE A 9 27.96 -14.84 -41.38
CA ILE A 9 27.80 -15.40 -40.03
C ILE A 9 28.30 -14.39 -38.97
N GLU A 10 29.43 -13.73 -39.21
CA GLU A 10 29.98 -12.70 -38.33
C GLU A 10 29.04 -11.49 -38.22
N LEU A 11 28.49 -11.03 -39.36
CA LEU A 11 27.52 -9.96 -39.39
C LEU A 11 26.23 -10.33 -38.62
N ALA A 12 25.73 -11.54 -38.85
CA ALA A 12 24.54 -12.02 -38.12
C ALA A 12 24.78 -12.11 -36.61
N ALA A 13 25.93 -12.58 -36.17
CA ALA A 13 26.32 -12.65 -34.77
C ALA A 13 26.39 -11.24 -34.12
N GLN A 14 27.00 -10.26 -34.83
CA GLN A 14 27.06 -8.87 -34.33
C GLN A 14 25.69 -8.24 -34.19
N VAL A 15 24.77 -8.48 -35.13
CA VAL A 15 23.39 -7.98 -35.08
C VAL A 15 22.64 -8.58 -33.89
N VAL A 16 22.77 -9.87 -33.65
CA VAL A 16 22.11 -10.54 -32.49
C VAL A 16 22.63 -9.99 -31.15
N ILE A 17 23.95 -9.78 -31.03
CA ILE A 17 24.55 -9.20 -29.82
C ILE A 17 24.07 -7.77 -29.63
N ALA A 18 24.03 -6.95 -30.68
CA ALA A 18 23.53 -5.58 -30.58
C ALA A 18 22.08 -5.53 -30.12
N ILE A 19 21.21 -6.38 -30.64
CA ILE A 19 19.80 -6.49 -30.21
C ILE A 19 19.70 -6.92 -28.75
N ALA A 20 20.47 -7.91 -28.33
CA ALA A 20 20.49 -8.38 -26.94
C ALA A 20 20.93 -7.27 -25.97
N VAL A 21 21.94 -6.47 -26.32
CA VAL A 21 22.41 -5.33 -25.54
C VAL A 21 21.33 -4.25 -25.44
N VAL A 22 20.64 -3.93 -26.51
CA VAL A 22 19.54 -2.94 -26.52
C VAL A 22 18.38 -3.41 -25.67
N ILE A 23 18.02 -4.70 -25.74
CA ILE A 23 16.95 -5.26 -24.88
C ILE A 23 17.37 -5.23 -23.42
N ALA A 24 18.59 -5.65 -23.09
CA ALA A 24 19.11 -5.62 -21.72
C ALA A 24 19.16 -4.19 -21.16
N ALA A 25 19.65 -3.22 -21.94
CA ALA A 25 19.65 -1.82 -21.58
C ALA A 25 18.22 -1.29 -21.38
N GLY A 26 17.28 -1.64 -22.25
CA GLY A 26 15.87 -1.27 -22.12
C GLY A 26 15.21 -1.84 -20.85
N VAL A 27 15.52 -3.08 -20.50
CA VAL A 27 15.04 -3.72 -19.26
C VAL A 27 15.65 -3.04 -18.02
N LEU A 28 16.95 -2.71 -18.05
CA LEU A 28 17.62 -2.01 -16.95
C LEU A 28 17.10 -0.59 -16.78
N VAL A 29 16.88 0.14 -17.87
CA VAL A 29 16.28 1.48 -17.84
C VAL A 29 14.85 1.43 -17.32
N LYS A 30 14.03 0.48 -17.79
CA LYS A 30 12.65 0.28 -17.28
C LYS A 30 12.64 -0.05 -15.79
N ARG A 31 13.60 -0.82 -15.31
CA ARG A 31 13.68 -1.26 -13.92
C ARG A 31 14.26 -0.20 -12.98
N ASN A 32 15.22 0.63 -13.42
CA ASN A 32 15.94 1.59 -12.56
C ASN A 32 15.56 3.05 -12.79
N VAL A 33 15.12 3.41 -13.99
CA VAL A 33 14.83 4.82 -14.36
C VAL A 33 13.32 5.06 -14.50
N TRP A 34 12.51 4.01 -14.71
CA TRP A 34 11.07 4.13 -14.95
C TRP A 34 10.12 3.51 -13.90
N PRO A 35 10.40 3.48 -12.62
CA PRO A 35 9.37 3.24 -11.62
C PRO A 35 8.43 4.44 -11.42
N GLY A 36 8.65 5.56 -12.13
CA GLY A 36 8.04 6.84 -11.83
C GLY A 36 7.28 7.58 -12.92
N LEU A 37 7.22 7.13 -14.18
CA LEU A 37 6.60 7.92 -15.26
C LEU A 37 5.23 7.40 -15.76
N GLY A 38 4.50 6.69 -14.95
CA GLY A 38 3.21 6.12 -15.37
C GLY A 38 2.14 6.12 -14.30
N SER A 39 1.94 7.24 -13.65
CA SER A 39 0.68 7.63 -13.01
C SER A 39 0.91 9.03 -12.45
N GLY A 40 0.10 10.00 -12.82
CA GLY A 40 0.03 11.27 -12.09
C GLY A 40 -0.22 10.93 -10.63
N ARG A 41 0.82 10.89 -9.81
CA ARG A 41 0.70 10.71 -8.37
C ARG A 41 -0.09 11.91 -7.88
N VAL A 42 -1.37 11.72 -7.63
CA VAL A 42 -2.03 12.54 -6.64
C VAL A 42 -1.13 12.42 -5.41
N ALA A 43 -0.61 13.58 -4.94
CA ALA A 43 0.32 13.61 -3.81
C ALA A 43 -0.39 12.97 -2.61
N GLY A 44 -0.14 11.70 -2.40
CA GLY A 44 -0.69 10.90 -1.31
C GLY A 44 0.35 10.69 -0.21
N ILE A 45 -0.09 10.31 0.96
CA ILE A 45 0.80 9.95 2.07
C ILE A 45 1.72 8.81 1.63
N SER A 46 2.99 8.90 2.02
CA SER A 46 4.03 7.94 1.65
C SER A 46 4.72 7.35 2.89
N THR A 47 5.34 6.20 2.70
CA THR A 47 6.21 5.60 3.74
C THR A 47 7.31 6.57 4.13
N GLY A 48 7.56 6.72 5.44
CA GLY A 48 8.51 7.67 6.01
C GLY A 48 7.88 9.03 6.37
N GLU A 49 6.69 9.35 5.89
CA GLU A 49 5.99 10.57 6.29
C GLU A 49 5.31 10.41 7.66
N ARG A 50 5.14 11.52 8.35
CA ARG A 50 4.39 11.57 9.61
C ARG A 50 2.90 11.71 9.32
N LEU A 51 2.10 10.79 9.88
CA LEU A 51 0.65 10.90 9.91
C LEU A 51 0.24 11.73 11.14
N SER A 52 -0.42 12.85 10.91
CA SER A 52 -0.93 13.70 11.98
C SER A 52 -2.46 13.57 12.06
N ILE A 53 -2.95 12.86 13.05
CA ILE A 53 -4.36 12.82 13.40
C ILE A 53 -4.49 13.48 14.77
N PRO A 54 -5.25 14.57 14.90
CA PRO A 54 -5.46 15.22 16.18
C PRO A 54 -5.97 14.22 17.23
N THR A 55 -5.54 14.34 18.44
CA THR A 55 -5.95 13.49 19.57
C THR A 55 -5.37 12.07 19.61
N ILE A 56 -4.63 11.61 18.61
CA ILE A 56 -3.95 10.32 18.69
C ILE A 56 -2.57 10.49 19.34
N ASP A 57 -2.38 9.78 20.43
CA ASP A 57 -1.06 9.59 21.07
C ASP A 57 -0.39 8.34 20.49
N TRP A 58 0.43 8.56 19.47
CA TRP A 58 1.17 7.48 18.80
C TRP A 58 2.12 6.75 19.74
N ALA A 59 2.78 7.49 20.65
CA ALA A 59 3.73 6.91 21.59
C ALA A 59 3.03 5.94 22.56
N ARG A 60 1.82 6.28 22.99
CA ARG A 60 0.99 5.40 23.84
C ARG A 60 0.48 4.19 23.07
N ASN A 61 0.12 4.36 21.81
CA ASN A 61 -0.38 3.28 20.96
C ASN A 61 0.71 2.32 20.50
N LYS A 62 1.97 2.75 20.49
CA LYS A 62 3.15 2.03 20.00
C LYS A 62 3.04 1.68 18.50
N LYS A 63 2.19 0.72 18.16
CA LYS A 63 1.94 0.25 16.79
C LYS A 63 0.46 0.45 16.46
N SER A 64 0.17 1.01 15.31
CA SER A 64 -1.20 1.30 14.90
C SER A 64 -1.45 0.86 13.46
N LEU A 65 -2.58 0.21 13.23
CA LEU A 65 -3.12 -0.08 11.92
C LEU A 65 -4.29 0.88 11.66
N VAL A 66 -4.15 1.74 10.66
CA VAL A 66 -5.10 2.82 10.38
C VAL A 66 -5.83 2.53 9.07
N PHE A 67 -7.15 2.43 9.16
CA PHE A 67 -8.04 2.19 8.03
C PHE A 67 -8.73 3.49 7.62
N PHE A 68 -8.43 4.00 6.44
CA PHE A 68 -9.17 5.10 5.83
C PHE A 68 -10.28 4.52 4.96
N LEU A 69 -11.51 4.69 5.40
CA LEU A 69 -12.70 4.09 4.80
C LEU A 69 -13.74 5.17 4.51
N LYS A 70 -14.73 4.79 3.68
CA LYS A 70 -15.90 5.62 3.38
C LYS A 70 -17.13 4.72 3.22
N LYS A 71 -18.29 5.12 3.75
CA LYS A 71 -19.53 4.30 3.74
C LYS A 71 -20.00 3.93 2.33
N ASP A 72 -19.86 4.83 1.38
CA ASP A 72 -20.35 4.65 0.00
C ASP A 72 -19.22 4.14 -0.94
N CYS A 73 -18.27 3.40 -0.40
CA CYS A 73 -17.14 2.86 -1.16
C CYS A 73 -17.31 1.36 -1.39
N PRO A 74 -17.66 0.90 -2.59
CA PRO A 74 -17.82 -0.53 -2.88
C PRO A 74 -16.57 -1.35 -2.59
N TYR A 75 -15.39 -0.79 -2.86
CA TYR A 75 -14.10 -1.42 -2.59
C TYR A 75 -13.80 -1.56 -1.10
N CYS A 76 -14.30 -0.65 -0.26
CA CYS A 76 -14.19 -0.79 1.18
C CYS A 76 -15.03 -1.96 1.68
N THR A 77 -16.26 -2.09 1.16
CA THR A 77 -17.15 -3.19 1.51
C THR A 77 -16.63 -4.54 1.02
N SER A 78 -16.15 -4.62 -0.22
CA SER A 78 -15.62 -5.88 -0.77
C SER A 78 -14.34 -6.37 -0.06
N SER A 79 -13.57 -5.46 0.56
CA SER A 79 -12.36 -5.79 1.33
C SER A 79 -12.63 -6.13 2.80
N ALA A 80 -13.88 -6.12 3.26
CA ALA A 80 -14.22 -6.33 4.68
C ALA A 80 -13.69 -7.67 5.24
N GLY A 81 -13.69 -8.73 4.43
CA GLY A 81 -13.14 -10.03 4.80
C GLY A 81 -11.67 -9.96 5.19
N LEU A 82 -10.84 -9.29 4.37
CA LEU A 82 -9.44 -9.06 4.66
C LEU A 82 -9.26 -8.20 5.92
N TYR A 83 -10.07 -7.15 6.08
CA TYR A 83 -9.94 -6.26 7.25
C TYR A 83 -10.25 -6.95 8.56
N ARG A 84 -11.23 -7.87 8.59
CA ARG A 84 -11.50 -8.70 9.78
C ARG A 84 -10.30 -9.57 10.14
N GLN A 85 -9.65 -10.19 9.17
CA GLN A 85 -8.43 -10.98 9.41
C GLN A 85 -7.29 -10.10 9.94
N LEU A 86 -7.08 -8.91 9.35
CA LEU A 86 -6.07 -7.96 9.80
C LEU A 86 -6.36 -7.46 11.23
N LEU A 87 -7.63 -7.23 11.57
CA LEU A 87 -8.04 -6.81 12.91
C LEU A 87 -7.75 -7.90 13.95
N GLU A 88 -8.04 -9.17 13.63
CA GLU A 88 -7.69 -10.30 14.50
C GLU A 88 -6.18 -10.42 14.69
N ASP A 89 -5.41 -10.35 13.62
CA ASP A 89 -3.95 -10.44 13.65
C ASP A 89 -3.33 -9.29 14.45
N ALA A 90 -3.86 -8.07 14.28
CA ALA A 90 -3.46 -6.88 15.02
C ALA A 90 -3.77 -7.02 16.52
N THR A 91 -4.98 -7.48 16.85
CA THR A 91 -5.41 -7.68 18.24
C THR A 91 -4.52 -8.67 18.97
N LYS A 92 -4.20 -9.81 18.36
CA LYS A 92 -3.30 -10.84 18.92
C LYS A 92 -1.89 -10.31 19.22
N ARG A 93 -1.49 -9.19 18.59
CA ARG A 93 -0.14 -8.58 18.68
C ARG A 93 -0.14 -7.21 19.37
N ASN A 94 -1.25 -6.84 20.00
CA ASN A 94 -1.42 -5.55 20.67
C ASN A 94 -1.19 -4.33 19.75
N VAL A 95 -1.48 -4.47 18.45
CA VAL A 95 -1.50 -3.37 17.48
C VAL A 95 -2.85 -2.66 17.59
N LYS A 96 -2.85 -1.35 17.78
CA LYS A 96 -4.08 -0.56 17.86
C LYS A 96 -4.70 -0.37 16.48
N CYS A 97 -5.99 -0.72 16.36
CA CYS A 97 -6.74 -0.47 15.14
C CYS A 97 -7.53 0.83 15.25
N ILE A 98 -7.47 1.64 14.21
CA ILE A 98 -8.07 2.97 14.11
C ILE A 98 -8.77 3.06 12.77
N ALA A 99 -10.01 3.54 12.76
CA ALA A 99 -10.75 3.82 11.55
C ALA A 99 -10.91 5.35 11.35
N VAL A 100 -10.65 5.82 10.14
CA VAL A 100 -10.78 7.23 9.77
C VAL A 100 -11.78 7.37 8.64
N PHE A 101 -12.78 8.22 8.82
CA PHE A 101 -13.87 8.43 7.88
C PHE A 101 -14.06 9.91 7.53
N PRO A 102 -14.45 10.22 6.28
CA PRO A 102 -14.96 11.55 5.94
C PRO A 102 -16.43 11.74 6.33
N ASN A 103 -17.08 10.68 6.78
CA ASN A 103 -18.49 10.63 7.15
C ASN A 103 -18.68 11.06 8.62
N ALA A 104 -19.92 11.41 9.00
CA ALA A 104 -20.26 11.68 10.38
C ALA A 104 -20.00 10.45 11.29
N PRO A 105 -19.70 10.65 12.59
CA PRO A 105 -19.34 9.54 13.50
C PRO A 105 -20.37 8.42 13.56
N GLU A 106 -21.67 8.76 13.57
CA GLU A 106 -22.76 7.79 13.60
C GLU A 106 -22.85 6.98 12.31
N GLU A 107 -22.60 7.61 11.17
CA GLU A 107 -22.57 6.93 9.87
C GLU A 107 -21.36 5.97 9.76
N ALA A 108 -20.21 6.42 10.26
CA ALA A 108 -19.01 5.61 10.33
C ALA A 108 -19.23 4.37 11.20
N ARG A 109 -19.83 4.53 12.38
CA ARG A 109 -20.15 3.43 13.29
C ARG A 109 -21.10 2.43 12.66
N LYS A 110 -22.23 2.89 12.10
CA LYS A 110 -23.19 2.03 11.41
C LYS A 110 -22.56 1.27 10.23
N TYR A 111 -21.65 1.92 9.51
CA TYR A 111 -20.95 1.26 8.42
C TYR A 111 -19.99 0.18 8.92
N LEU A 112 -19.22 0.44 9.99
CA LEU A 112 -18.37 -0.58 10.60
C LEU A 112 -19.16 -1.77 11.13
N GLU A 113 -20.33 -1.53 11.73
CA GLU A 113 -21.27 -2.59 12.14
C GLU A 113 -21.75 -3.40 10.92
N TYR A 114 -22.15 -2.72 9.84
CA TYR A 114 -22.61 -3.37 8.60
C TYR A 114 -21.56 -4.29 7.98
N ILE A 115 -20.27 -3.88 8.00
CA ILE A 115 -19.19 -4.70 7.45
C ILE A 115 -18.55 -5.64 8.50
N GLU A 116 -19.12 -5.72 9.69
CA GLU A 116 -18.67 -6.55 10.81
C GLU A 116 -17.19 -6.30 11.18
N LEU A 117 -16.81 -5.02 11.24
CA LEU A 117 -15.44 -4.61 11.59
C LEU A 117 -15.45 -3.82 12.91
N PRO A 118 -15.32 -4.47 14.07
CA PRO A 118 -15.50 -3.86 15.39
C PRO A 118 -14.27 -3.01 15.80
N ILE A 119 -14.09 -1.87 15.17
CA ILE A 119 -13.06 -0.88 15.52
C ILE A 119 -13.71 0.20 16.39
N GLU A 120 -13.26 0.32 17.64
CA GLU A 120 -13.79 1.32 18.59
C GLU A 120 -13.23 2.73 18.37
N ASN A 121 -11.96 2.81 17.93
CA ASN A 121 -11.28 4.09 17.73
C ASN A 121 -11.64 4.65 16.35
N ILE A 122 -12.67 5.51 16.32
CA ILE A 122 -13.16 6.14 15.09
C ILE A 122 -12.80 7.62 15.11
N TYR A 123 -12.17 8.09 14.03
CA TYR A 123 -11.89 9.50 13.78
C TYR A 123 -12.63 9.93 12.52
N THR A 124 -13.08 11.18 12.51
CA THR A 124 -13.76 11.74 11.34
C THR A 124 -13.10 13.03 10.93
N GLY A 125 -12.94 13.19 9.60
CA GLY A 125 -12.33 14.39 9.02
C GLY A 125 -12.10 14.22 7.53
N PRO A 126 -11.86 15.33 6.81
CA PRO A 126 -11.59 15.29 5.38
C PRO A 126 -10.34 14.48 5.08
N LEU A 127 -10.44 13.47 4.21
CA LEU A 127 -9.32 12.57 3.87
C LEU A 127 -8.12 13.32 3.27
N GLY A 128 -8.37 14.45 2.60
CA GLY A 128 -7.32 15.31 2.04
C GLY A 128 -6.37 15.91 3.08
N GLU A 129 -6.83 16.15 4.31
CA GLU A 129 -5.99 16.63 5.42
C GLU A 129 -4.92 15.60 5.81
N PHE A 130 -5.22 14.32 5.59
CA PHE A 130 -4.31 13.21 5.83
C PHE A 130 -3.52 12.79 4.58
N LYS A 131 -3.62 13.58 3.49
CA LYS A 131 -3.05 13.25 2.17
C LYS A 131 -3.53 11.90 1.64
N ILE A 132 -4.75 11.50 1.94
CA ILE A 132 -5.35 10.26 1.44
C ILE A 132 -6.06 10.55 0.13
N SER A 133 -5.58 9.95 -0.95
CA SER A 133 -6.08 10.15 -2.31
C SER A 133 -7.26 9.26 -2.69
N GLY A 134 -7.54 8.23 -1.90
CA GLY A 134 -8.63 7.29 -2.19
C GLY A 134 -8.92 6.33 -1.05
N THR A 135 -10.08 5.69 -1.14
CA THR A 135 -10.52 4.66 -0.19
C THR A 135 -10.81 3.34 -0.91
N PRO A 136 -10.51 2.22 -0.28
CA PRO A 136 -9.85 2.08 1.02
C PRO A 136 -8.37 2.44 0.97
N THR A 137 -7.81 2.93 2.07
CA THR A 137 -6.35 3.01 2.28
C THR A 137 -6.05 2.46 3.67
N VAL A 138 -5.06 1.58 3.77
CA VAL A 138 -4.61 1.00 5.03
C VAL A 138 -3.15 1.40 5.26
N LEU A 139 -2.87 1.96 6.43
CA LEU A 139 -1.53 2.38 6.84
C LEU A 139 -1.09 1.60 8.08
N PHE A 140 0.18 1.24 8.14
CA PHE A 140 0.81 0.87 9.39
C PHE A 140 1.67 2.03 9.88
N VAL A 141 1.48 2.43 11.13
CA VAL A 141 2.10 3.62 11.75
C VAL A 141 2.79 3.21 13.04
N ASP A 142 4.01 3.68 13.23
CA ASP A 142 4.81 3.42 14.43
C ASP A 142 4.53 4.40 15.58
N GLU A 143 5.25 4.22 16.69
CA GLU A 143 5.15 5.03 17.91
C GLU A 143 5.55 6.50 17.74
N ALA A 144 6.30 6.83 16.68
CA ALA A 144 6.63 8.20 16.33
C ALA A 144 5.61 8.85 15.40
N GLY A 145 4.55 8.12 15.03
CA GLY A 145 3.57 8.57 14.04
C GLY A 145 4.07 8.49 12.60
N ILE A 146 5.15 7.75 12.36
CA ILE A 146 5.71 7.59 11.01
C ILE A 146 5.05 6.41 10.30
N VAL A 147 4.60 6.66 9.09
CA VAL A 147 4.01 5.64 8.21
C VAL A 147 5.10 4.66 7.76
N ARG A 148 4.91 3.38 8.04
CA ARG A 148 5.84 2.30 7.69
C ARG A 148 5.35 1.45 6.54
N SER A 149 4.04 1.45 6.27
CA SER A 149 3.45 0.76 5.13
C SER A 149 2.21 1.50 4.64
N VAL A 150 1.98 1.49 3.32
CA VAL A 150 0.84 2.14 2.66
C VAL A 150 0.23 1.17 1.65
N TRP A 151 -1.06 0.87 1.81
CA TRP A 151 -1.84 0.05 0.89
C TRP A 151 -3.07 0.82 0.44
N ILE A 152 -3.13 1.17 -0.84
CA ILE A 152 -4.20 1.98 -1.43
C ILE A 152 -5.08 1.12 -2.34
N GLY A 153 -6.39 1.24 -2.20
CA GLY A 153 -7.38 0.48 -2.98
C GLY A 153 -7.62 -0.94 -2.44
N ALA A 154 -8.57 -1.64 -3.04
CA ALA A 154 -8.80 -3.05 -2.76
C ALA A 154 -7.59 -3.86 -3.23
N GLN A 155 -7.17 -4.83 -2.41
CA GLN A 155 -5.98 -5.66 -2.67
C GLN A 155 -6.38 -7.07 -3.13
N THR A 156 -7.40 -7.20 -3.96
CA THR A 156 -8.04 -8.47 -4.34
C THR A 156 -7.03 -9.53 -4.79
N ASP A 157 -6.02 -9.13 -5.55
CA ASP A 157 -4.99 -10.04 -6.07
C ASP A 157 -3.72 -10.10 -5.20
N ARG A 158 -3.67 -9.30 -4.12
CA ARG A 158 -2.49 -9.12 -3.26
C ARG A 158 -2.82 -9.19 -1.78
N GLU A 159 -3.96 -9.76 -1.41
CA GLU A 159 -4.41 -9.87 -0.01
C GLU A 159 -3.38 -10.58 0.87
N GLN A 160 -2.83 -11.70 0.39
CA GLN A 160 -1.84 -12.47 1.13
C GLN A 160 -0.52 -11.68 1.28
N GLU A 161 -0.07 -11.01 0.22
CA GLU A 161 1.14 -10.17 0.26
C GLU A 161 0.99 -9.02 1.27
N MET A 162 -0.15 -8.34 1.25
CA MET A 162 -0.46 -7.28 2.21
C MET A 162 -0.44 -7.81 3.65
N ARG A 163 -1.09 -8.95 3.88
CA ARG A 163 -1.17 -9.57 5.19
C ARG A 163 0.20 -9.98 5.71
N ASP A 164 1.00 -10.66 4.89
CA ASP A 164 2.34 -11.12 5.26
C ASP A 164 3.27 -9.95 5.58
N GLN A 165 3.22 -8.87 4.79
CA GLN A 165 3.97 -7.65 5.05
C GLN A 165 3.55 -7.00 6.38
N LEU A 166 2.25 -6.88 6.63
CA LEU A 166 1.74 -6.29 7.87
C LEU A 166 2.08 -7.16 9.09
N LEU A 167 1.99 -8.49 8.99
CA LEU A 167 2.39 -9.40 10.05
C LEU A 167 3.87 -9.23 10.41
N ALA A 168 4.75 -9.13 9.42
CA ALA A 168 6.16 -8.87 9.66
C ALA A 168 6.40 -7.54 10.40
N LEU A 169 5.62 -6.50 10.07
CA LEU A 169 5.67 -5.22 10.77
C LEU A 169 5.08 -5.29 12.19
N PHE A 170 4.02 -6.06 12.40
CA PHE A 170 3.45 -6.27 13.73
C PHE A 170 4.44 -6.98 14.65
N ASP A 171 5.18 -7.96 14.13
CA ASP A 171 6.14 -8.76 14.88
C ASP A 171 7.51 -8.08 15.02
N SER A 172 7.82 -7.04 14.21
CA SER A 172 9.08 -6.31 14.31
C SER A 172 9.22 -5.67 15.70
N GLN A 173 10.18 -6.14 16.45
CA GLN A 173 10.59 -5.51 17.72
C GLN A 173 11.47 -4.29 17.43
N LYS A 174 11.18 -3.17 18.02
CA LYS A 174 12.13 -2.11 18.28
C LYS A 174 12.38 -2.01 19.76
#